data_b769e26ff509ebe177ee293791ee1e0a
#
_entry.id   b769e26ff509ebe177ee293791ee1e0a
#
_cell.length_a   1.000
_cell.length_b   1.000
_cell.length_c   1.000
_cell.angle_alpha   90.00
_cell.angle_beta   90.00
_cell.angle_gamma   90.00
#
_symmetry.space_group_name_H-M   'P 1'
#
loop_
_entity.id
_entity.type
_entity.pdbx_description
1 polymer ?
#
loop_
_entity_poly.entity_id
_entity_poly.type
_entity_poly.pdbx_seq_one_letter_code
_entity_poly.pdbx_strand_id
1 'polypeptide(L)'
;LQLKKLVPVHKVADFKRGEKDILFRELALFKMLANAKKQEKIKKICKKFNPVVLDKTNKSFVIQVTALRAEIDKLAIDLKRLGLISTSRTGAVAMTKGPKIFN
;
A
#
# COMPACT_ATOMS: atom_id res chain seq x y z
N LEU A 1 -5.86 15.12 16.62
CA LEU A 1 -5.32 13.90 16.11
C LEU A 1 -5.17 13.91 14.62
N GLN A 2 -4.31 13.07 14.15
CA GLN A 2 -4.03 12.99 12.72
C GLN A 2 -5.23 12.55 11.89
N LEU A 3 -6.10 11.77 12.49
CA LEU A 3 -7.26 11.25 11.78
C LEU A 3 -8.19 12.32 11.24
N LYS A 4 -8.20 13.48 11.88
CA LYS A 4 -9.03 14.59 11.41
C LYS A 4 -8.64 15.09 10.04
N LYS A 5 -7.41 14.83 9.64
CA LYS A 5 -6.87 15.33 8.38
C LYS A 5 -6.86 14.29 7.27
N LEU A 6 -7.35 13.09 7.57
CA LEU A 6 -7.43 12.04 6.58
C LEU A 6 -8.81 12.02 5.96
N VAL A 7 -8.87 11.97 4.66
CA VAL A 7 -10.12 11.99 3.90
C VAL A 7 -10.09 10.83 2.91
N PRO A 8 -11.19 10.05 2.80
CA PRO A 8 -11.26 9.00 1.79
C PRO A 8 -11.12 9.59 0.40
N VAL A 9 -10.46 8.84 -0.47
CA VAL A 9 -10.16 9.34 -1.82
C VAL A 9 -11.41 9.73 -2.61
N HIS A 10 -12.50 9.02 -2.44
CA HIS A 10 -13.71 9.35 -3.19
C HIS A 10 -14.23 10.75 -2.87
N LYS A 11 -13.95 11.25 -1.67
CA LYS A 11 -14.31 12.63 -1.31
C LYS A 11 -13.31 13.64 -1.82
N VAL A 12 -12.17 13.17 -2.25
CA VAL A 12 -11.08 14.00 -2.76
C VAL A 12 -11.15 14.11 -4.28
N ALA A 13 -12.15 13.48 -4.89
CA ALA A 13 -12.30 13.50 -6.34
C ALA A 13 -12.41 14.91 -6.92
N ASP A 14 -12.84 15.87 -6.11
CA ASP A 14 -12.94 17.26 -6.52
C ASP A 14 -11.58 17.92 -6.66
N PHE A 15 -10.55 17.36 -6.06
CA PHE A 15 -9.21 17.92 -6.19
C PHE A 15 -8.69 17.57 -7.59
N LYS A 16 -8.22 18.58 -8.27
CA LYS A 16 -7.71 18.36 -9.61
C LYS A 16 -6.43 17.57 -9.57
N ARG A 17 -6.26 16.71 -10.55
CA ARG A 17 -4.97 16.09 -10.72
C ARG A 17 -3.97 17.22 -10.97
N GLY A 18 -2.84 17.07 -10.46
CA GLY A 18 -1.87 18.14 -10.46
C GLY A 18 -1.86 18.93 -9.17
N GLU A 19 -2.76 18.62 -8.26
CA GLU A 19 -2.67 19.17 -6.91
C GLU A 19 -1.49 18.52 -6.23
N LYS A 20 -0.34 19.15 -6.37
CA LYS A 20 0.91 18.57 -5.87
C LYS A 20 1.03 18.65 -4.36
N ASP A 21 0.18 19.41 -3.72
CA ASP A 21 0.19 19.56 -2.27
C ASP A 21 -0.54 18.45 -1.54
N ILE A 22 -1.12 17.51 -2.27
CA ILE A 22 -1.91 16.45 -1.67
C ILE A 22 -1.19 15.11 -1.79
N LEU A 23 -1.09 14.43 -0.67
CA LEU A 23 -0.53 13.08 -0.62
C LEU A 23 -1.67 12.07 -0.68
N PHE A 24 -1.59 11.16 -1.64
CA PHE A 24 -2.52 10.05 -1.77
C PHE A 24 -1.79 8.77 -1.42
N ARG A 25 -2.37 7.97 -0.55
CA ARG A 25 -1.78 6.70 -0.16
C ARG A 25 -2.85 5.67 0.12
N GLU A 26 -2.52 4.44 -0.17
CA GLU A 26 -3.34 3.30 0.18
C GLU A 26 -2.47 2.30 0.94
N LEU A 27 -3.01 1.73 2.00
CA LEU A 27 -2.32 0.71 2.76
C LEU A 27 -2.87 -0.65 2.33
N ALA A 28 -2.00 -1.58 2.06
CA ALA A 28 -2.39 -2.92 1.67
C ALA A 28 -1.62 -3.96 2.48
N LEU A 29 -2.30 -5.02 2.86
CA LEU A 29 -1.71 -6.19 3.49
C LEU A 29 -1.79 -7.34 2.50
N PHE A 30 -0.67 -7.97 2.24
CA PHE A 30 -0.59 -9.10 1.32
C PHE A 30 -0.13 -10.32 2.08
N LYS A 31 -0.90 -11.39 1.99
CA LYS A 31 -0.53 -12.68 2.55
C LYS A 31 -0.20 -13.65 1.44
N MET A 32 0.96 -14.27 1.53
CA MET A 32 1.45 -15.15 0.49
C MET A 32 1.86 -16.49 1.06
N LEU A 33 1.65 -17.55 0.29
CA LEU A 33 2.25 -18.85 0.56
C LEU A 33 3.58 -18.87 -0.15
N ALA A 34 4.65 -18.76 0.61
CA ALA A 34 5.98 -18.66 0.03
C ALA A 34 7.02 -19.24 0.97
N ASN A 35 7.91 -20.07 0.42
CA ASN A 35 9.06 -20.54 1.16
C ASN A 35 10.12 -19.44 1.25
N ALA A 36 11.21 -19.70 1.95
CA ALA A 36 12.26 -18.71 2.15
C ALA A 36 12.77 -18.11 0.84
N LYS A 37 12.94 -18.91 -0.17
CA LYS A 37 13.43 -18.48 -1.47
C LYS A 37 12.47 -17.51 -2.16
N LYS A 38 11.17 -17.84 -2.15
CA LYS A 38 10.15 -16.95 -2.71
C LYS A 38 10.00 -15.70 -1.89
N GLN A 39 10.13 -15.78 -0.58
CA GLN A 39 10.05 -14.62 0.29
C GLN A 39 11.14 -13.61 -0.06
N GLU A 40 12.34 -14.06 -0.33
CA GLU A 40 13.42 -13.18 -0.74
C GLU A 40 13.12 -12.50 -2.08
N LYS A 41 12.54 -13.24 -3.01
CA LYS A 41 12.14 -12.70 -4.30
C LYS A 41 11.05 -11.64 -4.14
N ILE A 42 10.08 -11.90 -3.27
CA ILE A 42 9.01 -10.96 -2.98
C ILE A 42 9.57 -9.68 -2.37
N LYS A 43 10.51 -9.79 -1.44
CA LYS A 43 11.15 -8.62 -0.83
C LYS A 43 11.84 -7.77 -1.88
N LYS A 44 12.50 -8.37 -2.85
CA LYS A 44 13.16 -7.62 -3.92
C LYS A 44 12.16 -6.86 -4.79
N ILE A 45 11.04 -7.49 -5.10
CA ILE A 45 9.99 -6.86 -5.91
C ILE A 45 9.39 -5.67 -5.17
N CYS A 46 9.20 -5.80 -3.86
CA CYS A 46 8.57 -4.76 -3.05
C CYS A 46 9.54 -3.73 -2.49
N LYS A 47 10.82 -3.88 -2.74
CA LYS A 47 11.87 -3.07 -2.10
C LYS A 47 11.63 -1.56 -2.18
N LYS A 48 11.18 -1.09 -3.33
CA LYS A 48 10.96 0.35 -3.52
C LYS A 48 9.83 0.91 -2.63
N PHE A 49 8.98 0.05 -2.09
CA PHE A 49 7.88 0.47 -1.25
C PHE A 49 8.18 0.33 0.24
N ASN A 50 9.39 -0.12 0.60
CA ASN A 50 9.78 -0.35 1.99
C ASN A 50 8.73 -1.18 2.74
N PRO A 51 8.47 -2.40 2.31
CA PRO A 51 7.43 -3.22 2.93
C PRO A 51 7.78 -3.54 4.37
N VAL A 52 6.73 -3.59 5.20
CA VAL A 52 6.88 -4.00 6.60
C VAL A 52 6.44 -5.44 6.70
N VAL A 53 7.31 -6.29 7.22
CA VAL A 53 6.98 -7.70 7.43
C VAL A 53 6.20 -7.81 8.73
N LEU A 54 4.94 -8.21 8.63
CA LEU A 54 4.07 -8.34 9.79
C LEU A 54 4.10 -9.75 10.37
N ASP A 55 4.29 -10.73 9.51
CA ASP A 55 4.34 -12.12 9.93
C ASP A 55 5.17 -12.92 8.93
N LYS A 56 5.91 -13.88 9.42
CA LYS A 56 6.77 -14.70 8.59
C LYS A 56 6.90 -16.09 9.20
N THR A 57 6.59 -17.10 8.40
CA THR A 57 6.80 -18.48 8.77
C THR A 57 7.60 -19.15 7.66
N ASN A 58 7.88 -20.45 7.78
CA ASN A 58 8.59 -21.18 6.74
C ASN A 58 7.77 -21.32 5.45
N LYS A 59 6.45 -21.14 5.56
CA LYS A 59 5.53 -21.37 4.44
C LYS A 59 4.68 -20.17 4.08
N SER A 60 4.66 -19.15 4.92
CA SER A 60 3.80 -17.99 4.69
C SER A 60 4.51 -16.68 5.02
N PHE A 61 3.99 -15.62 4.47
CA PHE A 61 4.61 -14.31 4.55
C PHE A 61 3.53 -13.23 4.43
N VAL A 62 3.48 -12.35 5.41
CA VAL A 62 2.52 -11.25 5.40
C VAL A 62 3.29 -9.94 5.41
N ILE A 63 3.03 -9.10 4.43
CA ILE A 63 3.68 -7.80 4.34
C ILE A 63 2.67 -6.69 4.25
N GLN A 64 3.09 -5.51 4.71
CA GLN A 64 2.31 -4.29 4.62
C GLN A 64 3.02 -3.35 3.67
N VAL A 65 2.29 -2.81 2.71
CA VAL A 65 2.82 -1.87 1.72
C VAL A 65 1.92 -0.65 1.71
N THR A 66 2.55 0.53 1.69
CA THR A 66 1.84 1.78 1.53
C THR A 66 2.32 2.43 0.26
N ALA A 67 1.41 2.72 -0.66
CA ALA A 67 1.77 3.26 -1.98
C ALA A 67 0.55 3.90 -2.63
N LEU A 68 0.73 4.40 -3.84
CA LEU A 68 -0.39 4.89 -4.63
C LEU A 68 -1.27 3.71 -5.04
N ARG A 69 -2.55 3.98 -5.23
CA ARG A 69 -3.50 2.93 -5.59
C ARG A 69 -3.08 2.14 -6.83
N ALA A 70 -2.64 2.85 -7.86
CA ALA A 70 -2.20 2.19 -9.09
C ALA A 70 -0.99 1.28 -8.85
N GLU A 71 -0.10 1.69 -7.97
CA GLU A 71 1.07 0.89 -7.62
C GLU A 71 0.66 -0.37 -6.85
N ILE A 72 -0.30 -0.23 -5.93
CA ILE A 72 -0.83 -1.38 -5.18
C ILE A 72 -1.51 -2.36 -6.13
N ASP A 73 -2.30 -1.86 -7.08
CA ASP A 73 -2.96 -2.71 -8.07
C ASP A 73 -1.95 -3.51 -8.87
N LYS A 74 -0.91 -2.86 -9.33
CA LYS A 74 0.14 -3.51 -10.11
C LYS A 74 0.90 -4.54 -9.29
N LEU A 75 1.20 -4.18 -8.05
CA LEU A 75 1.92 -5.07 -7.14
C LEU A 75 1.10 -6.33 -6.86
N ALA A 76 -0.20 -6.18 -6.66
CA ALA A 76 -1.08 -7.31 -6.42
C ALA A 76 -1.06 -8.29 -7.59
N ILE A 77 -1.03 -7.77 -8.81
CA ILE A 77 -0.96 -8.61 -10.00
C ILE A 77 0.36 -9.38 -10.04
N ASP A 78 1.46 -8.70 -9.74
CA ASP A 78 2.78 -9.33 -9.72
C ASP A 78 2.87 -10.41 -8.63
N LEU A 79 2.30 -10.14 -7.46
CA LEU A 79 2.36 -11.07 -6.34
C LEU A 79 1.47 -12.30 -6.54
N LYS A 80 0.44 -12.19 -7.37
CA LYS A 80 -0.39 -13.37 -7.68
C LYS A 80 0.43 -14.53 -8.22
N ARG A 81 1.45 -14.21 -8.98
CA ARG A 81 2.33 -15.23 -9.56
C ARG A 81 3.24 -15.87 -8.53
N LEU A 82 3.36 -15.24 -7.37
CA LEU A 82 4.28 -15.68 -6.34
C LEU A 82 3.58 -16.25 -5.12
N GLY A 83 2.30 -16.59 -5.25
CA GLY A 83 1.57 -17.27 -4.20
C GLY A 83 0.70 -16.38 -3.32
N LEU A 84 0.28 -15.23 -3.83
CA LEU A 84 -0.65 -14.36 -3.12
C LEU A 84 -1.96 -15.09 -2.88
N ILE A 85 -2.38 -15.18 -1.62
CA ILE A 85 -3.62 -15.86 -1.25
C ILE A 85 -4.65 -14.94 -0.61
N SER A 86 -4.23 -13.79 -0.10
CA SER A 86 -5.15 -12.87 0.54
C SER A 86 -4.63 -11.46 0.45
N THR A 87 -5.53 -10.52 0.20
CA THR A 87 -5.22 -9.10 0.14
C THR A 87 -6.25 -8.34 0.94
N SER A 88 -5.79 -7.44 1.79
CA SER A 88 -6.67 -6.53 2.51
C SER A 88 -6.21 -5.11 2.23
N ARG A 89 -7.13 -4.24 1.84
CA ARG A 89 -6.81 -2.86 1.46
C ARG A 89 -7.71 -1.91 2.23
N THR A 90 -7.13 -0.79 2.64
CA THR A 90 -7.89 0.24 3.36
C THR A 90 -8.68 1.15 2.43
N GLY A 91 -8.38 1.11 1.13
CA GLY A 91 -8.82 2.15 0.23
C GLY A 91 -7.89 3.35 0.37
N ALA A 92 -7.86 4.17 -0.64
CA ALA A 92 -6.94 5.30 -0.67
C ALA A 92 -7.42 6.44 0.21
N VAL A 93 -6.48 7.10 0.85
CA VAL A 93 -6.75 8.29 1.65
C VAL A 93 -5.82 9.41 1.20
N ALA A 94 -6.12 10.63 1.60
CA ALA A 94 -5.35 11.79 1.19
C ALA A 94 -5.11 12.72 2.36
N MET A 95 -3.99 13.43 2.29
CA MET A 95 -3.66 14.45 3.27
C MET A 95 -2.83 15.54 2.58
N THR A 96 -3.02 16.78 2.97
CA THR A 96 -2.23 17.88 2.43
C THR A 96 -0.80 17.82 2.95
N LYS A 97 0.13 18.27 2.13
CA LYS A 97 1.53 18.40 2.52
C LYS A 97 1.74 19.69 3.27
N GLY A 98 2.79 19.73 4.10
CA GLY A 98 3.20 20.90 4.81
C GLY A 98 2.15 21.35 5.84
N PRO A 99 2.16 22.63 6.22
CA PRO A 99 1.28 23.12 7.28
C PRO A 99 -0.15 23.46 6.81
N LYS A 100 -0.44 23.29 5.54
CA LYS A 100 -1.75 23.61 4.98
C LYS A 100 -2.81 22.67 5.53
N ILE A 101 -3.93 23.23 5.91
CA ILE A 101 -5.03 22.43 6.46
C ILE A 101 -5.98 22.03 5.34
N PHE A 102 -6.34 20.76 5.37
CA PHE A 102 -7.24 20.16 4.40
C PHE A 102 -8.64 20.07 5.01
N ASN A 103 -9.53 20.91 4.56
CA ASN A 103 -10.91 20.93 5.06
C ASN A 103 -11.90 20.43 4.01
#